data_a896fbf7fea5e7e7f3ad1175b04a4604
#
_entry.id   a896fbf7fea5e7e7f3ad1175b04a4604
#
_cell.length_a   1.000
_cell.length_b   1.000
_cell.length_c   1.000
_cell.angle_alpha   90.00
_cell.angle_beta   90.00
_cell.angle_gamma   90.00
#
_symmetry.space_group_name_H-M   'P 1'
#
loop_
_entity.id
_entity.type
_entity.pdbx_description
1 polymer ?
#
loop_
_entity_poly.entity_id
_entity_poly.type
_entity_poly.pdbx_seq_one_letter_code
_entity_poly.pdbx_strand_id
1 'polypeptide(L)'
;MGEKEIIHRDLIGSPMYVKRVMMNILSNAVKYNRENGQIYISCREIPSEQPEMTIMEFVCRDTGIGMTDEFQKHIFEPFAQEHTGSRTKFTGTGLGMPITKKLVEKMGGTVTFESEKGVGTTFVIRVPFKIDLDADKREEQTDASEKSIKGLHILLAEDNELNMEITEFVLQNEGADLTKAWDGQEAVELFRNSEPGEFDVILMDIMMPVMDGYEAAKMIRSLDREDAKEIPIIAMTANAFTEDRIKAKEAGMDEHVAKPVDVELLIKVIHKLVND
;
A
#
# COMPACT_ATOMS: atom_id res chain seq x y z
N MET A 1 12.61 -9.55 28.75
CA MET A 1 13.18 -10.04 27.49
C MET A 1 12.03 -10.00 26.50
N GLY A 2 11.99 -9.03 25.61
CA GLY A 2 10.97 -8.98 24.56
C GLY A 2 11.25 -10.12 23.59
N GLU A 3 10.34 -11.08 23.51
CA GLU A 3 10.34 -12.11 22.48
C GLU A 3 10.31 -11.40 21.12
N LYS A 4 11.27 -11.71 20.24
CA LYS A 4 11.17 -11.30 18.84
C LYS A 4 9.98 -12.05 18.26
N GLU A 5 8.86 -11.37 18.08
CA GLU A 5 7.63 -11.97 17.57
C GLU A 5 7.75 -12.45 16.12
N ILE A 6 8.76 -11.95 15.38
CA ILE A 6 9.07 -12.35 13.99
C ILE A 6 10.58 -12.62 13.90
N ILE A 7 10.96 -13.81 13.44
CA ILE A 7 12.33 -14.29 13.32
C ILE A 7 12.82 -14.14 11.88
N HIS A 8 12.01 -14.59 10.91
CA HIS A 8 12.35 -14.57 9.50
C HIS A 8 11.69 -13.37 8.81
N ARG A 9 12.52 -12.51 8.19
CA ARG A 9 12.06 -11.31 7.48
C ARG A 9 11.61 -11.61 6.06
N ASP A 10 12.30 -12.55 5.43
CA ASP A 10 12.17 -12.85 4.01
C ASP A 10 11.38 -14.14 3.81
N LEU A 11 10.18 -14.00 3.26
CA LEU A 11 9.23 -15.07 3.10
C LEU A 11 8.75 -15.14 1.65
N ILE A 12 8.67 -16.36 1.10
CA ILE A 12 8.14 -16.58 -0.25
C ILE A 12 6.64 -16.79 -0.19
N GLY A 13 5.89 -15.91 -0.86
CA GLY A 13 4.43 -15.97 -0.90
C GLY A 13 3.83 -14.99 -1.89
N SER A 14 2.52 -14.77 -1.80
CA SER A 14 1.80 -13.78 -2.60
C SER A 14 1.48 -12.52 -1.79
N PRO A 15 2.23 -11.43 -1.93
CA PRO A 15 1.96 -10.17 -1.22
C PRO A 15 0.53 -9.66 -1.48
N MET A 16 0.05 -9.83 -2.72
CA MET A 16 -1.30 -9.41 -3.12
C MET A 16 -2.39 -10.15 -2.34
N TYR A 17 -2.24 -11.47 -2.10
CA TYR A 17 -3.23 -12.23 -1.33
C TYR A 17 -3.21 -11.83 0.13
N VAL A 18 -2.00 -11.70 0.72
CA VAL A 18 -1.84 -11.23 2.11
C VAL A 18 -2.48 -9.86 2.28
N LYS A 19 -2.13 -8.89 1.42
CA LYS A 19 -2.70 -7.54 1.43
C LYS A 19 -4.23 -7.56 1.35
N ARG A 20 -4.80 -8.34 0.44
CA ARG A 20 -6.26 -8.44 0.26
C ARG A 20 -6.95 -9.00 1.50
N VAL A 21 -6.38 -10.04 2.10
CA VAL A 21 -6.88 -10.64 3.35
C VAL A 21 -6.86 -9.62 4.48
N MET A 22 -5.70 -8.96 4.72
CA MET A 22 -5.54 -7.97 5.77
C MET A 22 -6.50 -6.79 5.60
N MET A 23 -6.60 -6.24 4.39
CA MET A 23 -7.51 -5.13 4.10
C MET A 23 -8.98 -5.48 4.36
N ASN A 24 -9.42 -6.69 4.04
CA ASN A 24 -10.78 -7.13 4.33
C ASN A 24 -11.05 -7.22 5.83
N ILE A 25 -10.12 -7.78 6.61
CA ILE A 25 -10.28 -7.91 8.07
C ILE A 25 -10.24 -6.53 8.74
N LEU A 26 -9.25 -5.70 8.41
CA LEU A 26 -9.10 -4.37 9.00
C LEU A 26 -10.27 -3.44 8.66
N SER A 27 -10.70 -3.43 7.39
CA SER A 27 -11.86 -2.63 6.99
C SER A 27 -13.14 -3.06 7.71
N ASN A 28 -13.33 -4.36 7.97
CA ASN A 28 -14.44 -4.84 8.77
C ASN A 28 -14.31 -4.41 10.23
N ALA A 29 -13.13 -4.52 10.84
CA ALA A 29 -12.87 -4.10 12.22
C ALA A 29 -13.16 -2.59 12.41
N VAL A 30 -12.81 -1.74 11.43
CA VAL A 30 -13.14 -0.31 11.44
C VAL A 30 -14.64 -0.08 11.22
N LYS A 31 -15.20 -0.71 10.17
CA LYS A 31 -16.57 -0.49 9.73
C LYS A 31 -17.62 -0.89 10.77
N TYR A 32 -17.39 -2.00 11.47
CA TYR A 32 -18.31 -2.55 12.46
C TYR A 32 -17.90 -2.22 13.90
N ASN A 33 -16.95 -1.31 14.08
CA ASN A 33 -16.63 -0.81 15.41
C ASN A 33 -17.70 0.18 15.90
N ARG A 34 -17.68 0.40 17.20
CA ARG A 34 -18.48 1.44 17.84
C ARG A 34 -17.68 2.74 17.95
N GLU A 35 -18.34 3.84 18.17
CA GLU A 35 -17.70 5.11 18.47
C GLU A 35 -16.80 4.97 19.72
N ASN A 36 -15.57 5.45 19.64
CA ASN A 36 -14.51 5.25 20.64
C ASN A 36 -14.12 3.77 20.91
N GLY A 37 -14.46 2.86 20.00
CA GLY A 37 -14.01 1.48 20.07
C GLY A 37 -12.53 1.34 19.73
N GLN A 38 -11.95 0.21 20.09
CA GLN A 38 -10.53 -0.09 19.91
C GLN A 38 -10.33 -1.23 18.91
N ILE A 39 -9.20 -1.22 18.23
CA ILE A 39 -8.75 -2.31 17.36
C ILE A 39 -7.33 -2.66 17.79
N TYR A 40 -7.11 -3.92 18.09
CA TYR A 40 -5.82 -4.48 18.46
C TYR A 40 -5.35 -5.40 17.34
N ILE A 41 -4.13 -5.17 16.89
CA ILE A 41 -3.49 -5.94 15.82
C ILE A 41 -2.20 -6.52 16.36
N SER A 42 -1.97 -7.79 16.13
CA SER A 42 -0.68 -8.42 16.36
C SER A 42 -0.32 -9.38 15.23
N CYS A 43 0.96 -9.51 14.98
CA CYS A 43 1.52 -10.46 14.04
C CYS A 43 2.68 -11.17 14.73
N ARG A 44 2.69 -12.50 14.70
CA ARG A 44 3.77 -13.30 15.25
C ARG A 44 4.09 -14.49 14.36
N GLU A 45 5.29 -14.93 14.47
CA GLU A 45 5.77 -16.13 13.81
C GLU A 45 5.60 -17.35 14.73
N ILE A 46 5.07 -18.44 14.16
CA ILE A 46 4.92 -19.73 14.84
C ILE A 46 5.82 -20.74 14.11
N PRO A 47 6.70 -21.47 14.83
CA PRO A 47 7.52 -22.49 14.22
C PRO A 47 6.68 -23.55 13.49
N SER A 48 7.12 -23.94 12.30
CA SER A 48 6.55 -25.06 11.56
C SER A 48 7.31 -26.37 11.85
N GLU A 49 6.65 -27.51 11.68
CA GLU A 49 7.30 -28.81 11.72
C GLU A 49 8.28 -29.02 10.54
N GLN A 50 8.10 -28.27 9.48
CA GLN A 50 8.98 -28.29 8.29
C GLN A 50 10.07 -27.23 8.43
N PRO A 51 11.37 -27.58 8.37
CA PRO A 51 12.47 -26.63 8.63
C PRO A 51 12.55 -25.43 7.70
N GLU A 52 12.03 -25.57 6.45
CA GLU A 52 12.03 -24.49 5.45
C GLU A 52 10.73 -23.65 5.46
N MET A 53 9.83 -23.93 6.39
CA MET A 53 8.54 -23.28 6.47
C MET A 53 8.36 -22.59 7.82
N THR A 54 7.64 -21.52 7.83
CA THR A 54 7.15 -20.87 9.04
C THR A 54 5.67 -20.56 8.91
N ILE A 55 4.97 -20.34 10.01
CA ILE A 55 3.57 -19.96 10.03
C ILE A 55 3.47 -18.54 10.58
N MET A 56 2.94 -17.62 9.78
CA MET A 56 2.61 -16.29 10.23
C MET A 56 1.19 -16.28 10.80
N GLU A 57 1.06 -15.93 12.08
CA GLU A 57 -0.23 -15.74 12.74
C GLU A 57 -0.51 -14.24 12.84
N PHE A 58 -1.60 -13.84 12.22
CA PHE A 58 -2.14 -12.49 12.32
C PHE A 58 -3.42 -12.51 13.16
N VAL A 59 -3.49 -11.63 14.16
CA VAL A 59 -4.67 -11.48 15.03
C VAL A 59 -5.18 -10.05 14.90
N CYS A 60 -6.48 -9.92 14.63
CA CYS A 60 -7.19 -8.65 14.67
C CYS A 60 -8.37 -8.77 15.61
N ARG A 61 -8.34 -7.99 16.69
CA ARG A 61 -9.43 -7.92 17.70
C ARG A 61 -10.02 -6.53 17.68
N ASP A 62 -11.33 -6.43 17.55
CA ASP A 62 -12.09 -5.20 17.71
C ASP A 62 -13.03 -5.27 18.92
N THR A 63 -13.42 -4.11 19.41
CA THR A 63 -14.44 -3.93 20.45
C THR A 63 -15.77 -3.45 19.87
N GLY A 64 -16.07 -3.87 18.64
CA GLY A 64 -17.22 -3.45 17.88
C GLY A 64 -18.56 -4.04 18.33
N ILE A 65 -19.49 -4.09 17.37
CA ILE A 65 -20.85 -4.59 17.63
C ILE A 65 -20.92 -6.10 17.80
N GLY A 66 -19.87 -6.84 17.43
CA GLY A 66 -19.87 -8.31 17.41
C GLY A 66 -20.96 -8.89 16.50
N MET A 67 -21.07 -10.22 16.48
CA MET A 67 -21.97 -10.97 15.61
C MET A 67 -22.92 -11.85 16.45
N THR A 68 -24.14 -12.03 15.96
CA THR A 68 -25.08 -13.02 16.54
C THR A 68 -24.64 -14.45 16.22
N ASP A 69 -24.96 -15.41 17.07
CA ASP A 69 -24.66 -16.83 16.87
C ASP A 69 -25.23 -17.37 15.55
N GLU A 70 -26.36 -16.82 15.10
CA GLU A 70 -26.99 -17.17 13.83
C GLU A 70 -26.12 -16.70 12.65
N PHE A 71 -25.69 -15.42 12.67
CA PHE A 71 -24.85 -14.86 11.60
C PHE A 71 -23.46 -15.50 11.55
N GLN A 72 -22.88 -15.87 12.68
CA GLN A 72 -21.59 -16.55 12.76
C GLN A 72 -21.54 -17.84 11.93
N LYS A 73 -22.64 -18.55 11.80
CA LYS A 73 -22.73 -19.79 11.01
C LYS A 73 -22.58 -19.53 9.50
N HIS A 74 -22.88 -18.30 9.05
CA HIS A 74 -22.98 -17.92 7.64
C HIS A 74 -21.93 -16.87 7.22
N ILE A 75 -21.05 -16.41 8.11
CA ILE A 75 -20.11 -15.29 7.83
C ILE A 75 -19.25 -15.52 6.59
N PHE A 76 -18.93 -16.77 6.27
CA PHE A 76 -18.14 -17.13 5.09
C PHE A 76 -18.97 -17.48 3.84
N GLU A 77 -20.28 -17.38 3.92
CA GLU A 77 -21.16 -17.57 2.76
C GLU A 77 -21.23 -16.32 1.90
N PRO A 78 -21.26 -16.45 0.58
CA PRO A 78 -21.41 -15.31 -0.33
C PRO A 78 -22.69 -14.51 -0.03
N PHE A 79 -22.56 -13.19 -0.04
CA PHE A 79 -23.67 -12.25 0.18
C PHE A 79 -24.26 -12.27 1.59
N ALA A 80 -23.67 -13.00 2.55
CA ALA A 80 -24.11 -12.99 3.91
C ALA A 80 -23.92 -11.60 4.56
N GLN A 81 -24.99 -11.08 5.13
CA GLN A 81 -24.99 -9.80 5.86
C GLN A 81 -25.92 -9.93 7.07
N GLU A 82 -25.45 -9.40 8.21
CA GLU A 82 -26.29 -9.33 9.39
C GLU A 82 -27.27 -8.16 9.28
N HIS A 83 -28.55 -8.44 9.12
CA HIS A 83 -29.60 -7.43 9.08
C HIS A 83 -29.92 -6.94 10.49
N THR A 84 -29.35 -5.82 10.90
CA THR A 84 -29.70 -5.15 12.15
C THR A 84 -30.64 -3.98 11.85
N GLY A 85 -31.96 -4.27 11.72
CA GLY A 85 -33.02 -3.25 11.72
C GLY A 85 -32.98 -2.21 10.58
N SER A 86 -34.01 -1.41 10.47
CA SER A 86 -34.39 -0.54 9.33
C SER A 86 -33.48 0.65 8.98
N ARG A 87 -32.22 0.71 9.42
CA ARG A 87 -31.20 1.69 9.02
C ARG A 87 -29.79 1.11 9.20
N THR A 88 -29.38 0.16 8.38
CA THR A 88 -27.97 -0.21 8.30
C THR A 88 -27.19 0.91 7.64
N LYS A 89 -26.41 1.67 8.42
CA LYS A 89 -25.42 2.66 7.94
C LYS A 89 -24.28 2.02 7.10
N PHE A 90 -24.25 0.71 6.98
CA PHE A 90 -23.11 -0.05 6.46
C PHE A 90 -23.50 -0.85 5.22
N THR A 91 -23.32 -0.27 4.06
CA THR A 91 -23.42 -0.95 2.75
C THR A 91 -22.17 -1.77 2.49
N GLY A 92 -22.31 -3.07 2.20
CA GLY A 92 -21.23 -3.95 1.78
C GLY A 92 -21.78 -5.03 0.86
N THR A 93 -20.96 -5.62 0.02
CA THR A 93 -21.37 -6.65 -0.93
C THR A 93 -21.56 -8.03 -0.28
N GLY A 94 -21.12 -8.24 0.97
CA GLY A 94 -21.10 -9.55 1.62
C GLY A 94 -20.10 -10.54 0.99
N LEU A 95 -19.15 -10.04 0.18
CA LEU A 95 -18.17 -10.89 -0.51
C LEU A 95 -16.79 -10.89 0.18
N GLY A 96 -16.51 -9.95 1.10
CA GLY A 96 -15.19 -9.81 1.72
C GLY A 96 -14.76 -11.06 2.46
N MET A 97 -15.58 -11.59 3.38
CA MET A 97 -15.23 -12.75 4.20
C MET A 97 -15.14 -14.07 3.40
N PRO A 98 -16.05 -14.39 2.46
CA PRO A 98 -15.86 -15.53 1.56
C PRO A 98 -14.56 -15.46 0.75
N ILE A 99 -14.20 -14.28 0.23
CA ILE A 99 -12.94 -14.08 -0.50
C ILE A 99 -11.74 -14.27 0.44
N THR A 100 -11.78 -13.71 1.65
CA THR A 100 -10.74 -13.89 2.68
C THR A 100 -10.48 -15.36 2.94
N LYS A 101 -11.54 -16.14 3.21
CA LYS A 101 -11.42 -17.58 3.45
C LYS A 101 -10.77 -18.31 2.27
N LYS A 102 -11.26 -18.07 1.04
CA LYS A 102 -10.69 -18.68 -0.18
C LYS A 102 -9.22 -18.33 -0.40
N LEU A 103 -8.82 -17.08 -0.16
CA LEU A 103 -7.42 -16.66 -0.33
C LEU A 103 -6.53 -17.30 0.72
N VAL A 104 -6.96 -17.35 1.99
CA VAL A 104 -6.23 -17.99 3.07
C VAL A 104 -6.08 -19.50 2.79
N GLU A 105 -7.15 -20.19 2.41
CA GLU A 105 -7.12 -21.62 2.01
C GLU A 105 -6.20 -21.85 0.79
N LYS A 106 -6.21 -20.95 -0.19
CA LYS A 106 -5.30 -21.02 -1.35
C LYS A 106 -3.83 -20.86 -0.98
N MET A 107 -3.55 -20.14 0.10
CA MET A 107 -2.20 -20.03 0.67
C MET A 107 -1.87 -21.20 1.62
N GLY A 108 -2.73 -22.21 1.76
CA GLY A 108 -2.54 -23.34 2.67
C GLY A 108 -2.79 -22.99 4.14
N GLY A 109 -3.40 -21.85 4.42
CA GLY A 109 -3.64 -21.33 5.76
C GLY A 109 -5.03 -21.62 6.31
N THR A 110 -5.29 -21.08 7.49
CA THR A 110 -6.59 -21.17 8.19
C THR A 110 -7.04 -19.80 8.67
N VAL A 111 -8.34 -19.56 8.67
CA VAL A 111 -8.97 -18.40 9.30
C VAL A 111 -10.02 -18.89 10.31
N THR A 112 -9.89 -18.39 11.53
CA THR A 112 -10.83 -18.64 12.63
C THR A 112 -11.26 -17.32 13.23
N PHE A 113 -12.35 -17.33 13.97
CA PHE A 113 -12.83 -16.15 14.68
C PHE A 113 -13.58 -16.53 15.95
N GLU A 114 -13.62 -15.58 16.87
CA GLU A 114 -14.49 -15.58 18.04
C GLU A 114 -15.24 -14.25 18.06
N SER A 115 -16.54 -14.27 18.30
CA SER A 115 -17.35 -13.06 18.33
C SER A 115 -18.49 -13.18 19.31
N GLU A 116 -18.79 -12.09 20.01
CA GLU A 116 -19.92 -11.99 20.90
C GLU A 116 -20.66 -10.66 20.63
N LYS A 117 -21.98 -10.75 20.49
CA LYS A 117 -22.82 -9.58 20.20
C LYS A 117 -22.71 -8.55 21.32
N GLY A 118 -22.36 -7.31 20.94
CA GLY A 118 -22.15 -6.19 21.88
C GLY A 118 -20.77 -6.16 22.54
N VAL A 119 -19.89 -7.12 22.31
CA VAL A 119 -18.53 -7.19 22.87
C VAL A 119 -17.47 -6.89 21.82
N GLY A 120 -17.54 -7.55 20.65
CA GLY A 120 -16.61 -7.37 19.54
C GLY A 120 -16.28 -8.69 18.84
N THR A 121 -15.24 -8.65 18.01
CA THR A 121 -14.80 -9.82 17.24
C THR A 121 -13.28 -9.94 17.27
N THR A 122 -12.79 -11.18 17.30
CA THR A 122 -11.37 -11.51 17.16
C THR A 122 -11.22 -12.46 15.98
N PHE A 123 -10.50 -12.05 14.95
CA PHE A 123 -10.07 -12.91 13.83
C PHE A 123 -8.64 -13.37 14.04
N VAL A 124 -8.39 -14.65 13.78
CA VAL A 124 -7.06 -15.27 13.80
C VAL A 124 -6.82 -15.91 12.45
N ILE A 125 -5.77 -15.47 11.76
CA ILE A 125 -5.38 -15.97 10.45
C ILE A 125 -3.99 -16.58 10.57
N ARG A 126 -3.82 -17.82 10.12
CA ARG A 126 -2.53 -18.50 10.09
C ARG A 126 -2.23 -18.90 8.67
N VAL A 127 -1.09 -18.45 8.15
CA VAL A 127 -0.64 -18.77 6.79
C VAL A 127 0.77 -19.32 6.84
N PRO A 128 1.01 -20.52 6.27
CA PRO A 128 2.34 -21.04 6.12
C PRO A 128 3.07 -20.32 4.97
N PHE A 129 4.34 -20.00 5.19
CA PHE A 129 5.23 -19.43 4.19
C PHE A 129 6.51 -20.23 4.11
N LYS A 130 7.07 -20.32 2.93
CA LYS A 130 8.43 -20.81 2.74
C LYS A 130 9.40 -19.70 3.14
N ILE A 131 10.42 -20.05 3.96
CA ILE A 131 11.48 -19.13 4.34
C ILE A 131 12.40 -18.94 3.14
N ASP A 132 12.72 -17.70 2.79
CA ASP A 132 13.67 -17.38 1.75
C ASP A 132 15.09 -17.39 2.31
N LEU A 133 15.74 -18.56 2.30
CA LEU A 133 17.10 -18.73 2.80
C LEU A 133 18.17 -18.12 1.89
N ASP A 134 17.81 -17.69 0.68
CA ASP A 134 18.71 -17.10 -0.29
C ASP A 134 18.52 -15.58 -0.44
N ALA A 135 17.66 -14.98 0.37
CA ALA A 135 17.42 -13.54 0.37
C ALA A 135 18.71 -12.75 0.63
N ASP A 136 19.44 -13.08 1.71
CA ASP A 136 20.72 -12.44 2.05
C ASP A 136 21.75 -12.54 0.92
N LYS A 137 21.81 -13.68 0.22
CA LYS A 137 22.75 -13.88 -0.91
C LYS A 137 22.34 -13.06 -2.13
N ARG A 138 21.05 -12.77 -2.29
CA ARG A 138 20.55 -11.90 -3.38
C ARG A 138 20.79 -10.44 -3.07
N GLU A 139 20.67 -10.02 -1.81
CA GLU A 139 21.03 -8.67 -1.37
C GLU A 139 22.54 -8.40 -1.54
N GLU A 140 23.40 -9.37 -1.23
CA GLU A 140 24.86 -9.26 -1.47
C GLU A 140 25.25 -9.22 -2.95
N GLN A 141 24.43 -9.78 -3.84
CA GLN A 141 24.70 -9.81 -5.29
C GLN A 141 24.05 -8.67 -6.07
N THR A 142 23.05 -8.00 -5.50
CA THR A 142 22.57 -6.73 -6.03
C THR A 142 23.42 -5.62 -5.41
N ASP A 143 24.43 -5.20 -6.15
CA ASP A 143 25.30 -4.08 -5.82
C ASP A 143 24.43 -2.93 -5.27
N ALA A 144 24.64 -2.57 -4.00
CA ALA A 144 23.88 -1.53 -3.32
C ALA A 144 24.05 -0.15 -4.02
N SER A 145 25.02 -0.05 -4.94
CA SER A 145 25.22 1.11 -5.80
C SER A 145 24.23 1.22 -6.97
N GLU A 146 23.62 0.10 -7.41
CA GLU A 146 22.74 0.09 -8.58
C GLU A 146 21.26 0.43 -8.29
N LYS A 147 20.87 0.66 -7.04
CA LYS A 147 19.46 0.94 -6.67
C LYS A 147 19.30 2.07 -5.67
N SER A 148 20.33 2.87 -5.45
CA SER A 148 20.30 3.96 -4.50
C SER A 148 19.68 5.21 -5.12
N ILE A 149 18.70 5.81 -4.43
CA ILE A 149 18.18 7.15 -4.72
C ILE A 149 18.83 8.22 -3.85
N LYS A 150 19.94 7.86 -3.19
CA LYS A 150 20.64 8.75 -2.27
C LYS A 150 21.19 9.99 -2.99
N GLY A 151 20.81 11.13 -2.45
CA GLY A 151 21.23 12.43 -2.98
C GLY A 151 20.43 12.92 -4.17
N LEU A 152 19.42 12.17 -4.64
CA LEU A 152 18.48 12.67 -5.63
C LEU A 152 17.56 13.72 -5.01
N HIS A 153 17.30 14.78 -5.77
CA HIS A 153 16.34 15.81 -5.39
C HIS A 153 15.01 15.58 -6.11
N ILE A 154 13.99 15.23 -5.35
CA ILE A 154 12.68 14.79 -5.84
C ILE A 154 11.63 15.88 -5.60
N LEU A 155 10.91 16.29 -6.64
CA LEU A 155 9.70 17.10 -6.49
C LEU A 155 8.49 16.18 -6.31
N LEU A 156 7.88 16.22 -5.12
CA LEU A 156 6.73 15.39 -4.74
C LEU A 156 5.45 16.22 -4.71
N ALA A 157 4.50 15.93 -5.60
CA ALA A 157 3.17 16.55 -5.64
C ALA A 157 2.11 15.57 -5.14
N GLU A 158 1.44 15.92 -4.03
CA GLU A 158 0.43 15.11 -3.35
C GLU A 158 -0.47 16.03 -2.52
N ASP A 159 -1.78 15.93 -2.63
CA ASP A 159 -2.73 16.80 -1.91
C ASP A 159 -3.14 16.26 -0.53
N ASN A 160 -2.89 14.99 -0.26
CA ASN A 160 -3.21 14.35 1.01
C ASN A 160 -2.01 14.38 1.96
N GLU A 161 -2.16 15.09 3.09
CA GLU A 161 -1.12 15.28 4.10
C GLU A 161 -0.50 13.96 4.59
N LEU A 162 -1.32 12.95 4.86
CA LEU A 162 -0.84 11.64 5.33
C LEU A 162 -0.03 10.91 4.25
N ASN A 163 -0.48 10.95 2.99
CA ASN A 163 0.27 10.33 1.88
C ASN A 163 1.59 11.07 1.66
N MET A 164 1.57 12.40 1.72
CA MET A 164 2.76 13.25 1.64
C MET A 164 3.79 12.87 2.70
N GLU A 165 3.37 12.81 3.97
CA GLU A 165 4.25 12.45 5.09
C GLU A 165 4.83 11.05 4.96
N ILE A 166 4.01 10.07 4.56
CA ILE A 166 4.46 8.68 4.38
C ILE A 166 5.49 8.59 3.26
N THR A 167 5.21 9.22 2.10
CA THR A 167 6.11 9.18 0.95
C THR A 167 7.41 9.92 1.24
N GLU A 168 7.33 11.10 1.87
CA GLU A 168 8.48 11.86 2.34
C GLU A 168 9.36 11.03 3.28
N PHE A 169 8.77 10.49 4.35
CA PHE A 169 9.51 9.69 5.33
C PHE A 169 10.28 8.52 4.69
N VAL A 170 9.62 7.84 3.77
CA VAL A 170 10.20 6.69 3.11
C VAL A 170 11.37 7.07 2.20
N LEU A 171 11.20 8.08 1.34
CA LEU A 171 12.22 8.49 0.40
C LEU A 171 13.41 9.17 1.09
N GLN A 172 13.17 9.93 2.16
CA GLN A 172 14.24 10.50 2.98
C GLN A 172 15.05 9.43 3.72
N ASN A 173 14.43 8.35 4.20
CA ASN A 173 15.16 7.24 4.79
C ASN A 173 16.10 6.53 3.79
N GLU A 174 15.77 6.57 2.50
CA GLU A 174 16.61 6.08 1.41
C GLU A 174 17.64 7.13 0.95
N GLY A 175 17.66 8.29 1.59
CA GLY A 175 18.64 9.35 1.41
C GLY A 175 18.36 10.33 0.29
N ALA A 176 17.13 10.42 -0.21
CA ALA A 176 16.71 11.44 -1.16
C ALA A 176 16.34 12.76 -0.44
N ASP A 177 16.54 13.88 -1.14
CA ASP A 177 16.05 15.20 -0.75
C ASP A 177 14.71 15.47 -1.44
N LEU A 178 13.74 16.10 -0.72
CA LEU A 178 12.41 16.33 -1.27
C LEU A 178 11.99 17.79 -1.20
N THR A 179 11.37 18.25 -2.27
CA THR A 179 10.57 19.48 -2.32
C THR A 179 9.09 19.10 -2.49
N LYS A 180 8.21 19.66 -1.65
CA LYS A 180 6.79 19.31 -1.60
C LYS A 180 5.95 20.31 -2.37
N ALA A 181 4.96 19.81 -3.11
CA ALA A 181 3.88 20.58 -3.73
C ALA A 181 2.54 19.98 -3.32
N TRP A 182 1.57 20.81 -2.97
CA TRP A 182 0.26 20.37 -2.47
C TRP A 182 -0.82 20.28 -3.55
N ASP A 183 -0.49 20.71 -4.76
CA ASP A 183 -1.30 20.56 -5.96
C ASP A 183 -0.44 20.65 -7.23
N GLY A 184 -1.07 20.40 -8.39
CA GLY A 184 -0.38 20.45 -9.67
C GLY A 184 0.12 21.85 -10.06
N GLN A 185 -0.58 22.92 -9.65
CA GLN A 185 -0.16 24.28 -9.94
C GLN A 185 1.11 24.63 -9.17
N GLU A 186 1.16 24.29 -7.88
CA GLU A 186 2.36 24.51 -7.05
C GLU A 186 3.55 23.71 -7.59
N ALA A 187 3.33 22.46 -8.03
CA ALA A 187 4.39 21.67 -8.66
C ALA A 187 4.96 22.33 -9.92
N VAL A 188 4.09 22.85 -10.79
CA VAL A 188 4.51 23.60 -11.99
C VAL A 188 5.27 24.86 -11.62
N GLU A 189 4.83 25.61 -10.62
CA GLU A 189 5.47 26.87 -10.19
C GLU A 189 6.85 26.59 -9.55
N LEU A 190 6.97 25.57 -8.70
CA LEU A 190 8.23 25.15 -8.11
C LEU A 190 9.22 24.73 -9.18
N PHE A 191 8.80 23.88 -10.13
CA PHE A 191 9.66 23.46 -11.22
C PHE A 191 10.05 24.62 -12.14
N ARG A 192 9.12 25.52 -12.47
CA ARG A 192 9.40 26.70 -13.31
C ARG A 192 10.44 27.63 -12.69
N ASN A 193 10.41 27.81 -11.38
CA ASN A 193 11.23 28.74 -10.63
C ASN A 193 12.56 28.13 -10.15
N SER A 194 12.75 26.81 -10.30
CA SER A 194 13.97 26.12 -9.95
C SER A 194 15.09 26.38 -10.97
N GLU A 195 16.32 26.19 -10.57
CA GLU A 195 17.46 26.15 -11.49
C GLU A 195 17.35 24.91 -12.41
N PRO A 196 17.79 25.00 -13.68
CA PRO A 196 17.83 23.82 -14.54
C PRO A 196 18.65 22.69 -13.95
N GLY A 197 18.05 21.49 -13.85
CA GLY A 197 18.68 20.32 -13.25
C GLY A 197 18.64 20.29 -11.72
N GLU A 198 17.88 21.16 -11.06
CA GLU A 198 17.71 21.14 -9.60
C GLU A 198 16.94 19.90 -9.15
N PHE A 199 15.97 19.44 -9.93
CA PHE A 199 15.22 18.21 -9.66
C PHE A 199 15.68 17.09 -10.59
N ASP A 200 15.82 15.88 -10.02
CA ASP A 200 16.18 14.67 -10.75
C ASP A 200 14.93 13.91 -11.25
N VAL A 201 13.82 14.01 -10.52
CA VAL A 201 12.56 13.33 -10.85
C VAL A 201 11.36 14.04 -10.20
N ILE A 202 10.21 13.94 -10.84
CA ILE A 202 8.94 14.44 -10.31
C ILE A 202 8.03 13.25 -10.01
N LEU A 203 7.54 13.14 -8.77
CA LEU A 203 6.47 12.24 -8.37
C LEU A 203 5.17 13.03 -8.34
N MET A 204 4.21 12.66 -9.19
CA MET A 204 3.01 13.45 -9.44
C MET A 204 1.76 12.65 -9.14
N ASP A 205 1.01 13.00 -8.10
CA ASP A 205 -0.35 12.48 -7.96
C ASP A 205 -1.22 12.93 -9.13
N ILE A 206 -2.05 12.05 -9.60
CA ILE A 206 -2.99 12.36 -10.68
C ILE A 206 -4.19 13.15 -10.16
N MET A 207 -4.72 12.77 -9.01
CA MET A 207 -5.97 13.30 -8.48
C MET A 207 -5.72 14.38 -7.43
N MET A 208 -5.46 15.60 -7.86
CA MET A 208 -5.26 16.76 -6.99
C MET A 208 -6.26 17.88 -7.28
N PRO A 209 -6.58 18.72 -6.28
CA PRO A 209 -7.38 19.94 -6.48
C PRO A 209 -6.61 21.00 -7.28
N VAL A 210 -7.29 22.04 -7.71
CA VAL A 210 -6.78 23.21 -8.44
C VAL A 210 -6.28 22.82 -9.84
N MET A 211 -5.28 21.96 -9.94
CA MET A 211 -4.72 21.41 -11.19
C MET A 211 -4.40 19.94 -10.99
N ASP A 212 -4.94 19.09 -11.84
CA ASP A 212 -4.64 17.66 -11.80
C ASP A 212 -3.23 17.34 -12.31
N GLY A 213 -2.74 16.13 -12.02
CA GLY A 213 -1.39 15.73 -12.39
C GLY A 213 -1.17 15.64 -13.90
N TYR A 214 -2.19 15.33 -14.69
CA TYR A 214 -2.08 15.29 -16.15
C TYR A 214 -1.89 16.70 -16.74
N GLU A 215 -2.62 17.68 -16.25
CA GLU A 215 -2.50 19.07 -16.64
C GLU A 215 -1.14 19.63 -16.20
N ALA A 216 -0.71 19.33 -14.98
CA ALA A 216 0.58 19.74 -14.46
C ALA A 216 1.74 19.19 -15.31
N ALA A 217 1.71 17.89 -15.64
CA ALA A 217 2.72 17.28 -16.50
C ALA A 217 2.79 17.93 -17.88
N LYS A 218 1.64 18.17 -18.54
CA LYS A 218 1.59 18.88 -19.82
C LYS A 218 2.17 20.29 -19.73
N MET A 219 1.85 21.01 -18.66
CA MET A 219 2.40 22.35 -18.44
C MET A 219 3.90 22.32 -18.22
N ILE A 220 4.43 21.41 -17.42
CA ILE A 220 5.86 21.22 -17.23
C ILE A 220 6.54 20.94 -18.57
N ARG A 221 6.03 19.98 -19.37
CA ARG A 221 6.58 19.63 -20.69
C ARG A 221 6.53 20.78 -21.69
N SER A 222 5.62 21.75 -21.50
CA SER A 222 5.48 22.92 -22.38
C SER A 222 6.39 24.10 -22.01
N LEU A 223 7.10 24.03 -20.88
CA LEU A 223 8.00 25.11 -20.47
C LEU A 223 9.18 25.24 -21.45
N ASP A 224 9.59 26.50 -21.70
CA ASP A 224 10.74 26.79 -22.57
C ASP A 224 12.06 26.65 -21.80
N ARG A 225 12.34 25.40 -21.41
CA ARG A 225 13.58 24.98 -20.74
C ARG A 225 13.92 23.53 -21.11
N GLU A 226 15.20 23.26 -21.25
CA GLU A 226 15.70 22.00 -21.83
C GLU A 226 15.33 20.81 -20.96
N ASP A 227 15.56 20.90 -19.64
CA ASP A 227 15.27 19.86 -18.66
C ASP A 227 13.76 19.56 -18.49
N ALA A 228 12.87 20.49 -18.83
CA ALA A 228 11.43 20.24 -18.80
C ALA A 228 10.96 19.14 -19.77
N LYS A 229 11.74 18.85 -20.79
CA LYS A 229 11.44 17.80 -21.77
C LYS A 229 11.97 16.44 -21.35
N GLU A 230 13.02 16.44 -20.53
CA GLU A 230 13.81 15.25 -20.20
C GLU A 230 13.57 14.76 -18.75
N ILE A 231 13.19 15.66 -17.80
CA ILE A 231 12.99 15.27 -16.41
C ILE A 231 11.97 14.12 -16.30
N PRO A 232 12.30 13.01 -15.64
CA PRO A 232 11.36 11.94 -15.43
C PRO A 232 10.15 12.39 -14.61
N ILE A 233 8.93 12.09 -15.08
CA ILE A 233 7.67 12.33 -14.35
C ILE A 233 6.99 10.99 -14.13
N ILE A 234 6.86 10.59 -12.85
CA ILE A 234 6.23 9.35 -12.43
C ILE A 234 4.82 9.67 -11.89
N ALA A 235 3.80 9.12 -12.54
CA ALA A 235 2.42 9.24 -12.09
C ALA A 235 2.17 8.38 -10.86
N MET A 236 1.56 8.95 -9.80
CA MET A 236 1.03 8.21 -8.66
C MET A 236 -0.49 8.12 -8.80
N THR A 237 -1.05 6.90 -8.94
CA THR A 237 -2.46 6.71 -9.25
C THR A 237 -3.15 5.72 -8.31
N ALA A 238 -4.40 5.98 -7.97
CA ALA A 238 -5.24 5.04 -7.20
C ALA A 238 -5.57 3.78 -8.00
N ASN A 239 -5.52 3.81 -9.34
CA ASN A 239 -5.86 2.71 -10.23
C ASN A 239 -4.76 2.47 -11.26
N ALA A 240 -4.27 1.23 -11.32
CA ALA A 240 -3.28 0.81 -12.33
C ALA A 240 -3.94 0.25 -13.62
N PHE A 241 -5.13 0.76 -14.00
CA PHE A 241 -5.81 0.29 -15.21
C PHE A 241 -5.16 0.84 -16.49
N THR A 242 -5.31 0.10 -17.58
CA THR A 242 -4.72 0.41 -18.89
C THR A 242 -5.09 1.82 -19.41
N GLU A 243 -6.27 2.33 -19.07
CA GLU A 243 -6.71 3.66 -19.49
C GLU A 243 -5.92 4.79 -18.82
N ASP A 244 -5.63 4.68 -17.52
CA ASP A 244 -4.87 5.70 -16.79
C ASP A 244 -3.40 5.74 -17.25
N ARG A 245 -2.85 4.59 -17.62
CA ARG A 245 -1.51 4.52 -18.24
C ARG A 245 -1.43 5.26 -19.58
N ILE A 246 -2.45 5.09 -20.41
CA ILE A 246 -2.50 5.77 -21.73
C ILE A 246 -2.56 7.28 -21.51
N LYS A 247 -3.43 7.76 -20.63
CA LYS A 247 -3.56 9.19 -20.33
C LYS A 247 -2.29 9.79 -19.74
N ALA A 248 -1.62 9.07 -18.82
CA ALA A 248 -0.36 9.51 -18.26
C ALA A 248 0.71 9.69 -19.36
N LYS A 249 0.82 8.72 -20.25
CA LYS A 249 1.74 8.79 -21.39
C LYS A 249 1.39 9.93 -22.36
N GLU A 250 0.12 10.14 -22.66
CA GLU A 250 -0.36 11.27 -23.49
C GLU A 250 -0.11 12.63 -22.83
N ALA A 251 -0.05 12.67 -21.50
CA ALA A 251 0.29 13.87 -20.74
C ALA A 251 1.81 14.11 -20.66
N GLY A 252 2.63 13.19 -21.17
CA GLY A 252 4.09 13.30 -21.16
C GLY A 252 4.74 12.77 -19.88
N MET A 253 4.04 11.90 -19.12
CA MET A 253 4.62 11.16 -18.00
C MET A 253 5.33 9.90 -18.49
N ASP A 254 6.41 9.50 -17.82
CA ASP A 254 7.31 8.43 -18.26
C ASP A 254 6.92 7.07 -17.69
N GLU A 255 6.46 7.04 -16.43
CA GLU A 255 6.07 5.81 -15.76
C GLU A 255 4.93 6.07 -14.76
N HIS A 256 4.38 5.01 -14.18
CA HIS A 256 3.30 5.12 -13.20
C HIS A 256 3.50 4.11 -12.06
N VAL A 257 3.08 4.50 -10.85
CA VAL A 257 3.07 3.67 -9.64
C VAL A 257 1.68 3.73 -8.99
N ALA A 258 1.15 2.58 -8.63
CA ALA A 258 -0.15 2.48 -7.98
C ALA A 258 -0.07 2.88 -6.51
N LYS A 259 -1.06 3.62 -6.02
CA LYS A 259 -1.28 3.88 -4.58
C LYS A 259 -2.05 2.72 -3.94
N PRO A 260 -1.77 2.30 -2.70
CA PRO A 260 -0.70 2.82 -1.85
C PRO A 260 0.67 2.46 -2.41
N VAL A 261 1.60 3.39 -2.33
CA VAL A 261 2.92 3.30 -2.94
C VAL A 261 3.70 2.11 -2.38
N ASP A 262 4.10 1.21 -3.27
CA ASP A 262 5.08 0.17 -2.97
C ASP A 262 6.48 0.80 -3.08
N VAL A 263 7.14 0.92 -1.93
CA VAL A 263 8.43 1.63 -1.79
C VAL A 263 9.51 1.03 -2.65
N GLU A 264 9.68 -0.29 -2.63
CA GLU A 264 10.71 -0.98 -3.40
C GLU A 264 10.49 -0.80 -4.90
N LEU A 265 9.23 -0.86 -5.33
CA LEU A 265 8.87 -0.63 -6.71
C LEU A 265 9.14 0.82 -7.11
N LEU A 266 8.77 1.79 -6.26
CA LEU A 266 9.00 3.21 -6.53
C LEU A 266 10.51 3.50 -6.69
N ILE A 267 11.34 3.03 -5.76
CA ILE A 267 12.80 3.19 -5.82
C ILE A 267 13.38 2.59 -7.10
N LYS A 268 12.93 1.38 -7.48
CA LYS A 268 13.35 0.74 -8.74
C LYS A 268 12.98 1.56 -9.98
N VAL A 269 11.78 2.14 -9.98
CA VAL A 269 11.30 2.97 -11.10
C VAL A 269 12.08 4.27 -11.17
N ILE A 270 12.28 4.96 -10.04
CA ILE A 270 13.08 6.19 -9.97
C ILE A 270 14.49 5.90 -10.48
N HIS A 271 15.15 4.89 -9.92
CA HIS A 271 16.52 4.54 -10.29
C HIS A 271 16.66 4.26 -11.78
N LYS A 272 15.72 3.50 -12.35
CA LYS A 272 15.70 3.19 -13.77
C LYS A 272 15.61 4.44 -14.64
N LEU A 273 14.72 5.39 -14.30
CA LEU A 273 14.47 6.57 -15.12
C LEU A 273 15.54 7.67 -15.00
N VAL A 274 16.23 7.72 -13.86
CA VAL A 274 17.28 8.72 -13.60
C VAL A 274 18.65 8.27 -14.16
N ASN A 275 18.89 6.95 -14.30
CA ASN A 275 20.19 6.42 -14.75
C ASN A 275 20.19 5.85 -16.17
N ASP A 276 19.02 5.75 -16.84
CA ASP A 276 18.91 5.41 -18.28
C ASP A 276 19.03 6.68 -19.13
#